data_674ba29c9fca13f55d952a61cf816baf
#
_entry.id   674ba29c9fca13f55d952a61cf816baf
#
_cell.length_a   1.000
_cell.length_b   1.000
_cell.length_c   1.000
_cell.angle_alpha   90.00
_cell.angle_beta   90.00
_cell.angle_gamma   90.00
#
_symmetry.space_group_name_H-M   'P 1'
#
loop_
_entity.id
_entity.type
_entity.pdbx_description
1 polymer ?
#
loop_
_entity_poly.entity_id
_entity_poly.type
_entity_poly.pdbx_seq_one_letter_code
_entity_poly.pdbx_strand_id
1 'polypeptide(L)'
;DLKQTDFIKSKMTDTDGNAANGADYDNVYFEKNGNTVYGNVSQVIKGSNAYATDSTKLSEVMAGDSLNGTTLNLKVNSKGGNSYDVTINLQTSTVSYPDPNNPGQTISFPIMHTNPATGNSGVVTGSNDITYGQINDIIGMFAADKIPTTTIQANNGQINNADYTQIQQLMKDSQATVDVSMDYKGRISVTDKLSSGTNIEISLSDSQSGQFPAPPFTTTSTVQNGPNFSFSANNSLTIDEPNVDIIKDLDSMIDAVLKGNMRADSESENPRNTGMQGALERLDHLADHVSKLNTTMGAYHNTIEGVNTRTSFLSVNVQSIKSNVIDVDYGEAMMNLMQVQLAYQASLKASTTIAQLSLLNYM
;
A
#
# COMPACT_ATOMS: atom_id res chain seq x y z
N ASP A 1 -10.45 -17.91 1.56
CA ASP A 1 -9.58 -16.90 0.91
C ASP A 1 -8.24 -16.88 1.60
N LEU A 2 -7.27 -17.62 1.07
CA LEU A 2 -5.89 -17.54 1.51
C LEU A 2 -5.33 -16.19 1.09
N LYS A 3 -5.29 -15.23 1.99
CA LYS A 3 -4.49 -14.02 1.82
C LYS A 3 -3.07 -14.36 2.21
N GLN A 4 -2.28 -14.69 1.21
CA GLN A 4 -0.87 -14.91 1.38
C GLN A 4 -0.18 -13.57 1.50
N THR A 5 0.49 -13.33 2.61
CA THR A 5 1.34 -12.17 2.77
C THR A 5 2.66 -12.37 2.03
N ASP A 6 3.18 -11.29 1.48
CA ASP A 6 4.38 -11.37 0.65
C ASP A 6 5.66 -11.73 1.45
N PHE A 7 5.62 -11.61 2.79
CA PHE A 7 6.79 -11.92 3.60
C PHE A 7 7.20 -13.40 3.57
N ILE A 8 6.24 -14.32 3.42
CA ILE A 8 6.52 -15.75 3.29
C ILE A 8 7.30 -16.05 2.01
N LYS A 9 7.11 -15.24 0.97
CA LYS A 9 7.78 -15.39 -0.32
C LYS A 9 9.15 -14.74 -0.37
N SER A 10 9.45 -13.85 0.56
CA SER A 10 10.59 -12.95 0.44
C SER A 10 11.93 -13.61 0.71
N LYS A 11 11.97 -14.75 1.41
CA LYS A 11 13.22 -15.47 1.69
C LYS A 11 13.03 -16.98 1.61
N MET A 12 13.29 -17.50 0.44
CA MET A 12 13.40 -18.95 0.21
C MET A 12 14.79 -19.50 0.53
N THR A 13 15.77 -18.62 0.71
CA THR A 13 17.15 -18.94 1.07
C THR A 13 17.60 -18.04 2.22
N ASP A 14 18.39 -18.57 3.12
CA ASP A 14 19.04 -17.79 4.15
C ASP A 14 20.19 -16.91 3.59
N THR A 15 20.84 -16.15 4.44
CA THR A 15 21.97 -15.30 4.07
C THR A 15 23.18 -16.07 3.55
N ASP A 16 23.27 -17.37 3.84
CA ASP A 16 24.34 -18.27 3.42
C ASP A 16 24.03 -18.97 2.10
N GLY A 17 22.86 -18.72 1.50
CA GLY A 17 22.41 -19.35 0.26
C GLY A 17 21.78 -20.74 0.45
N ASN A 18 21.58 -21.17 1.68
CA ASN A 18 20.94 -22.44 2.00
C ASN A 18 19.40 -22.32 1.98
N ALA A 19 18.71 -23.45 2.11
CA ALA A 19 17.27 -23.43 2.27
C ALA A 19 16.90 -22.70 3.58
N ALA A 20 15.96 -21.76 3.46
CA ALA A 20 15.49 -20.95 4.58
C ALA A 20 14.99 -21.85 5.74
N ASN A 21 15.34 -21.48 6.93
CA ASN A 21 14.82 -22.07 8.16
C ASN A 21 13.71 -21.17 8.77
N GLY A 22 13.07 -21.60 9.86
CA GLY A 22 11.98 -20.85 10.47
C GLY A 22 12.34 -19.41 10.86
N ALA A 23 13.58 -19.16 11.28
CA ALA A 23 14.04 -17.82 11.63
C ALA A 23 14.17 -16.88 10.42
N ASP A 24 14.43 -17.44 9.23
CA ASP A 24 14.51 -16.66 8.00
C ASP A 24 13.13 -16.26 7.48
N TYR A 25 12.11 -17.06 7.74
CA TYR A 25 10.72 -16.73 7.38
C TYR A 25 10.13 -15.59 8.21
N ASP A 26 10.63 -15.40 9.42
CA ASP A 26 10.20 -14.32 10.31
C ASP A 26 10.84 -12.97 9.98
N ASN A 27 11.76 -12.91 9.03
CA ASN A 27 12.40 -11.69 8.60
C ASN A 27 11.49 -10.87 7.70
N VAL A 28 10.91 -9.84 8.26
CA VAL A 28 10.12 -8.84 7.54
C VAL A 28 10.96 -7.60 7.25
N TYR A 29 10.70 -6.92 6.15
CA TYR A 29 11.50 -5.78 5.72
C TYR A 29 10.67 -4.77 4.93
N PHE A 30 11.22 -3.57 4.76
CA PHE A 30 10.69 -2.59 3.83
C PHE A 30 11.44 -2.69 2.51
N GLU A 31 10.68 -2.78 1.41
CA GLU A 31 11.20 -2.74 0.05
C GLU A 31 11.20 -1.32 -0.50
N LYS A 32 12.27 -0.98 -1.25
CA LYS A 32 12.35 0.28 -1.96
C LYS A 32 12.10 0.07 -3.45
N ASN A 33 11.12 0.81 -3.99
CA ASN A 33 10.83 0.83 -5.41
C ASN A 33 10.68 2.28 -5.89
N GLY A 34 11.71 2.80 -6.52
CA GLY A 34 11.74 4.20 -6.95
C GLY A 34 11.66 5.16 -5.77
N ASN A 35 10.61 5.96 -5.71
CA ASN A 35 10.34 6.91 -4.64
C ASN A 35 9.46 6.37 -3.51
N THR A 36 9.11 5.10 -3.55
CA THR A 36 8.25 4.47 -2.56
C THR A 36 9.00 3.38 -1.80
N VAL A 37 8.81 3.36 -0.50
CA VAL A 37 9.25 2.30 0.42
C VAL A 37 8.00 1.67 1.00
N TYR A 38 7.86 0.36 0.91
CA TYR A 38 6.70 -0.35 1.45
C TYR A 38 7.11 -1.62 2.19
N GLY A 39 6.33 -1.92 3.23
CA GLY A 39 6.49 -3.13 3.98
C GLY A 39 6.07 -4.36 3.18
N ASN A 40 6.71 -5.48 3.45
CA ASN A 40 6.37 -6.75 2.82
C ASN A 40 5.30 -7.54 3.58
N VAL A 41 4.87 -7.07 4.75
CA VAL A 41 3.84 -7.72 5.57
C VAL A 41 2.50 -7.01 5.41
N SER A 42 1.50 -7.76 4.97
CA SER A 42 0.12 -7.31 4.92
C SER A 42 -0.54 -7.39 6.28
N GLN A 43 -1.13 -6.30 6.73
CA GLN A 43 -1.94 -6.25 7.94
C GLN A 43 -3.35 -6.71 7.62
N VAL A 44 -3.87 -7.68 8.36
CA VAL A 44 -5.15 -8.34 8.08
C VAL A 44 -6.05 -8.28 9.29
N ILE A 45 -7.29 -7.84 9.10
CA ILE A 45 -8.30 -7.75 10.17
C ILE A 45 -8.73 -9.16 10.58
N LYS A 46 -8.55 -9.50 11.86
CA LYS A 46 -8.81 -10.84 12.40
C LYS A 46 -10.26 -11.33 12.25
N GLY A 47 -11.21 -10.42 12.27
CA GLY A 47 -12.63 -10.78 12.20
C GLY A 47 -13.17 -11.01 10.79
N SER A 48 -12.64 -10.28 9.81
CA SER A 48 -13.16 -10.28 8.43
C SER A 48 -12.19 -10.86 7.41
N ASN A 49 -10.95 -11.10 7.78
CA ASN A 49 -9.86 -11.44 6.85
C ASN A 49 -9.66 -10.39 5.74
N ALA A 50 -10.14 -9.17 5.94
CA ALA A 50 -9.94 -8.07 5.03
C ALA A 50 -8.56 -7.45 5.25
N TYR A 51 -7.97 -6.88 4.21
CA TYR A 51 -6.77 -6.07 4.37
C TYR A 51 -7.07 -4.81 5.19
N ALA A 52 -6.14 -4.46 6.08
CA ALA A 52 -6.24 -3.25 6.87
C ALA A 52 -6.13 -2.00 5.98
N THR A 53 -6.80 -0.95 6.40
CA THR A 53 -6.75 0.39 5.82
C THR A 53 -6.29 1.38 6.89
N ASP A 54 -6.07 2.65 6.51
CA ASP A 54 -5.69 3.68 7.48
C ASP A 54 -6.71 3.86 8.61
N SER A 55 -7.99 3.57 8.38
CA SER A 55 -9.03 3.64 9.40
C SER A 55 -9.11 2.40 10.30
N THR A 56 -8.43 1.33 9.97
CA THR A 56 -8.41 0.09 10.76
C THR A 56 -7.66 0.32 12.07
N LYS A 57 -8.23 -0.13 13.18
CA LYS A 57 -7.58 -0.06 14.49
C LYS A 57 -6.52 -1.16 14.62
N LEU A 58 -5.43 -0.86 15.32
CA LEU A 58 -4.40 -1.87 15.60
C LEU A 58 -4.98 -3.07 16.38
N SER A 59 -5.94 -2.82 17.26
CA SER A 59 -6.63 -3.86 18.04
C SER A 59 -7.45 -4.84 17.19
N GLU A 60 -7.82 -4.47 15.97
CA GLU A 60 -8.56 -5.34 15.06
C GLU A 60 -7.64 -6.34 14.33
N VAL A 61 -6.34 -6.09 14.34
CA VAL A 61 -5.32 -6.92 13.68
C VAL A 61 -4.56 -7.79 14.66
N MET A 62 -4.31 -7.31 15.88
CA MET A 62 -3.53 -8.04 16.89
C MET A 62 -4.18 -9.34 17.38
N ALA A 63 -3.40 -10.34 17.82
CA ALA A 63 -3.92 -11.61 18.35
C ALA A 63 -4.59 -11.47 19.72
N GLY A 64 -4.05 -10.58 20.55
CA GLY A 64 -4.53 -10.40 21.92
C GLY A 64 -5.79 -9.54 21.99
N ASP A 65 -6.32 -9.42 23.20
CA ASP A 65 -7.51 -8.61 23.47
C ASP A 65 -7.18 -7.16 23.82
N SER A 66 -5.90 -6.84 24.04
CA SER A 66 -5.45 -5.52 24.48
C SER A 66 -4.05 -5.21 23.99
N LEU A 67 -3.83 -3.95 23.59
CA LEU A 67 -2.52 -3.39 23.26
C LEU A 67 -1.71 -2.96 24.50
N ASN A 68 -2.24 -3.20 25.71
CA ASN A 68 -1.54 -2.85 26.94
C ASN A 68 -0.19 -3.58 27.03
N GLY A 69 0.86 -2.82 27.36
CA GLY A 69 2.21 -3.33 27.45
C GLY A 69 2.93 -3.50 26.12
N THR A 70 2.26 -3.25 24.99
CA THR A 70 2.89 -3.30 23.67
C THR A 70 3.53 -1.95 23.33
N THR A 71 4.77 -2.02 22.87
CA THR A 71 5.53 -0.86 22.39
C THR A 71 5.97 -1.13 20.96
N LEU A 72 5.86 -0.13 20.10
CA LEU A 72 6.44 -0.18 18.77
C LEU A 72 7.79 0.55 18.77
N ASN A 73 8.77 -0.04 18.12
CA ASN A 73 10.07 0.53 17.88
C ASN A 73 10.16 0.93 16.41
N LEU A 74 10.21 2.23 16.17
CA LEU A 74 10.32 2.80 14.83
C LEU A 74 11.71 3.41 14.66
N LYS A 75 12.47 2.94 13.69
CA LYS A 75 13.76 3.50 13.30
C LYS A 75 13.64 4.05 11.90
N VAL A 76 13.95 5.32 11.73
CA VAL A 76 13.81 6.03 10.46
C VAL A 76 15.11 6.69 10.10
N ASN A 77 15.57 6.44 8.86
CA ASN A 77 16.46 7.34 8.17
C ASN A 77 15.61 8.26 7.30
N SER A 78 15.55 9.54 7.62
CA SER A 78 14.65 10.48 6.99
C SER A 78 15.08 10.86 5.58
N LYS A 79 14.20 11.52 4.86
CA LYS A 79 14.53 12.14 3.57
C LYS A 79 15.71 13.11 3.65
N GLY A 80 15.84 13.84 4.76
CA GLY A 80 16.95 14.75 5.03
C GLY A 80 18.25 14.09 5.49
N GLY A 81 18.25 12.76 5.68
CA GLY A 81 19.41 11.99 6.14
C GLY A 81 19.57 11.95 7.67
N ASN A 82 18.59 12.42 8.43
CA ASN A 82 18.59 12.32 9.89
C ASN A 82 18.11 10.92 10.30
N SER A 83 18.74 10.37 11.34
CA SER A 83 18.35 9.07 11.89
C SER A 83 17.60 9.26 13.19
N TYR A 84 16.46 8.64 13.31
CA TYR A 84 15.59 8.68 14.48
C TYR A 84 15.37 7.28 15.04
N ASP A 85 15.41 7.18 16.39
CA ASP A 85 15.04 5.99 17.15
C ASP A 85 13.83 6.34 18.00
N VAL A 86 12.67 5.87 17.59
CA VAL A 86 11.37 6.31 18.11
C VAL A 86 10.70 5.15 18.83
N THR A 87 10.24 5.41 20.02
CA THR A 87 9.43 4.48 20.80
C THR A 87 7.98 4.96 20.83
N ILE A 88 7.06 4.09 20.41
CA ILE A 88 5.63 4.34 20.45
C ILE A 88 5.02 3.42 21.49
N ASN A 89 4.66 3.97 22.63
CA ASN A 89 3.99 3.23 23.69
C ASN A 89 2.49 3.21 23.44
N LEU A 90 1.95 2.04 23.08
CA LEU A 90 0.54 1.90 22.75
C LEU A 90 -0.37 1.95 23.97
N GLN A 91 0.12 1.59 25.15
CA GLN A 91 -0.65 1.64 26.39
C GLN A 91 -0.95 3.08 26.82
N THR A 92 0.06 3.95 26.74
CA THR A 92 -0.07 5.37 27.11
C THR A 92 -0.38 6.26 25.93
N SER A 93 -0.43 5.70 24.72
CA SER A 93 -0.61 6.43 23.46
C SER A 93 0.39 7.57 23.32
N THR A 94 1.66 7.29 23.59
CA THR A 94 2.73 8.29 23.60
C THR A 94 3.86 7.90 22.65
N VAL A 95 4.30 8.84 21.85
CA VAL A 95 5.49 8.76 21.00
C VAL A 95 6.63 9.45 21.71
N SER A 96 7.81 8.84 21.73
CA SER A 96 9.02 9.42 22.34
C SER A 96 10.26 9.12 21.50
N TYR A 97 11.19 10.07 21.49
CA TYR A 97 12.47 9.94 20.78
C TYR A 97 13.54 10.79 21.46
N PRO A 98 14.83 10.46 21.31
CA PRO A 98 15.92 11.26 21.86
C PRO A 98 15.94 12.69 21.28
N ASP A 99 16.13 13.70 22.12
CA ASP A 99 16.26 15.09 21.67
C ASP A 99 17.57 15.27 20.90
N PRO A 100 17.53 15.61 19.60
CA PRO A 100 18.75 15.80 18.81
C PRO A 100 19.62 16.97 19.30
N ASN A 101 19.01 17.93 19.99
CA ASN A 101 19.70 19.14 20.46
C ASN A 101 20.25 19.02 21.90
N ASN A 102 19.69 18.08 22.70
CA ASN A 102 20.03 17.89 24.09
C ASN A 102 20.30 16.42 24.40
N PRO A 103 21.52 15.90 24.21
CA PRO A 103 21.84 14.50 24.48
C PRO A 103 21.46 14.07 25.90
N GLY A 104 20.74 12.94 25.98
CA GLY A 104 20.22 12.40 27.24
C GLY A 104 18.83 12.89 27.63
N GLN A 105 18.25 13.82 26.89
CA GLN A 105 16.84 14.20 27.02
C GLN A 105 15.98 13.49 25.98
N THR A 106 14.69 13.36 26.29
CA THR A 106 13.71 12.72 25.41
C THR A 106 12.57 13.71 25.16
N ILE A 107 12.18 13.86 23.90
CA ILE A 107 10.99 14.58 23.50
C ILE A 107 9.87 13.57 23.39
N SER A 108 8.68 13.91 23.87
CA SER A 108 7.50 13.07 23.77
C SER A 108 6.26 13.87 23.40
N PHE A 109 5.34 13.21 22.69
CA PHE A 109 4.04 13.77 22.34
C PHE A 109 2.97 12.66 22.28
N PRO A 110 1.69 12.96 22.56
CA PRO A 110 0.64 11.97 22.55
C PRO A 110 0.14 11.64 21.15
N ILE A 111 -0.30 10.39 20.95
CA ILE A 111 -1.14 10.01 19.82
C ILE A 111 -2.54 10.54 20.11
N MET A 112 -3.09 11.31 19.19
CA MET A 112 -4.32 12.06 19.45
C MET A 112 -5.26 12.06 18.25
N HIS A 113 -6.52 12.37 18.55
CA HIS A 113 -7.53 12.69 17.54
C HIS A 113 -8.18 14.04 17.86
N THR A 114 -8.86 14.62 16.90
CA THR A 114 -9.60 15.87 17.08
C THR A 114 -10.69 15.68 18.12
N ASN A 115 -10.78 16.60 19.07
CA ASN A 115 -11.87 16.60 20.04
C ASN A 115 -13.20 16.89 19.33
N PRO A 116 -14.13 15.93 19.32
CA PRO A 116 -15.40 16.08 18.59
C PRO A 116 -16.30 17.18 19.15
N ALA A 117 -16.08 17.57 20.41
CA ALA A 117 -16.89 18.60 21.06
C ALA A 117 -16.43 20.02 20.71
N THR A 118 -15.14 20.23 20.46
CA THR A 118 -14.57 21.57 20.23
C THR A 118 -14.08 21.77 18.81
N GLY A 119 -13.64 20.70 18.15
CA GLY A 119 -13.08 20.72 16.79
C GLY A 119 -11.69 21.36 16.64
N ASN A 120 -11.18 22.00 17.69
CA ASN A 120 -9.94 22.78 17.68
C ASN A 120 -8.92 22.41 18.78
N SER A 121 -9.14 21.31 19.46
CA SER A 121 -8.23 20.75 20.47
C SER A 121 -8.06 19.25 20.23
N GLY A 122 -7.05 18.64 20.84
CA GLY A 122 -6.77 17.21 20.73
C GLY A 122 -7.26 16.46 21.98
N VAL A 123 -7.63 15.21 21.75
CA VAL A 123 -7.86 14.21 22.81
C VAL A 123 -6.93 13.05 22.57
N VAL A 124 -6.28 12.56 23.63
CA VAL A 124 -5.42 11.37 23.54
C VAL A 124 -6.25 10.17 23.08
N THR A 125 -5.79 9.49 22.07
CA THR A 125 -6.46 8.30 21.56
C THR A 125 -6.28 7.14 22.53
N GLY A 126 -7.38 6.47 22.88
CA GLY A 126 -7.32 5.27 23.71
C GLY A 126 -6.47 4.18 23.07
N SER A 127 -5.80 3.36 23.87
CA SER A 127 -4.86 2.36 23.36
C SER A 127 -5.48 1.42 22.31
N ASN A 128 -6.71 0.96 22.54
CA ASN A 128 -7.42 0.07 21.61
C ASN A 128 -8.07 0.81 20.42
N ASP A 129 -8.03 2.13 20.40
CA ASP A 129 -8.63 2.96 19.35
C ASP A 129 -7.56 3.55 18.38
N ILE A 130 -6.28 3.27 18.62
CA ILE A 130 -5.20 3.72 17.73
C ILE A 130 -5.38 3.05 16.37
N THR A 131 -5.38 3.87 15.31
CA THR A 131 -5.52 3.41 13.93
C THR A 131 -4.17 3.34 13.20
N TYR A 132 -4.13 2.58 12.11
CA TYR A 132 -2.95 2.59 11.22
C TYR A 132 -2.69 3.97 10.63
N GLY A 133 -3.71 4.76 10.34
CA GLY A 133 -3.56 6.14 9.88
C GLY A 133 -2.78 7.01 10.86
N GLN A 134 -3.05 6.90 12.15
CA GLN A 134 -2.30 7.64 13.18
C GLN A 134 -0.83 7.18 13.27
N ILE A 135 -0.56 5.89 13.11
CA ILE A 135 0.83 5.39 13.03
C ILE A 135 1.50 5.86 11.74
N ASN A 136 0.80 5.86 10.62
CA ASN A 136 1.30 6.34 9.34
C ASN A 136 1.62 7.84 9.38
N ASP A 137 0.79 8.65 10.03
CA ASP A 137 1.08 10.07 10.25
C ASP A 137 2.37 10.28 11.06
N ILE A 138 2.57 9.48 12.11
CA ILE A 138 3.81 9.51 12.91
C ILE A 138 5.02 9.14 12.04
N ILE A 139 4.93 8.04 11.29
CA ILE A 139 5.99 7.62 10.36
C ILE A 139 6.30 8.75 9.37
N GLY A 140 5.28 9.39 8.81
CA GLY A 140 5.40 10.50 7.89
C GLY A 140 6.13 11.71 8.48
N MET A 141 5.81 12.06 9.73
CA MET A 141 6.47 13.16 10.44
C MET A 141 7.97 12.92 10.57
N PHE A 142 8.39 11.73 10.99
CA PHE A 142 9.81 11.38 11.11
C PHE A 142 10.49 11.24 9.74
N ALA A 143 9.85 10.63 8.77
CA ALA A 143 10.39 10.47 7.43
C ALA A 143 10.60 11.81 6.70
N ALA A 144 9.79 12.81 7.01
CA ALA A 144 9.85 14.17 6.44
C ALA A 144 10.62 15.18 7.29
N ASP A 145 11.22 14.79 8.42
CA ASP A 145 11.87 15.70 9.40
C ASP A 145 10.91 16.79 9.94
N LYS A 146 9.62 16.47 10.07
CA LYS A 146 8.57 17.37 10.59
C LYS A 146 8.08 16.89 11.94
N ILE A 147 8.91 17.06 12.97
CA ILE A 147 8.68 16.54 14.32
C ILE A 147 8.58 17.66 15.35
N PRO A 148 7.86 17.48 16.47
CA PRO A 148 7.88 18.40 17.58
C PRO A 148 9.30 18.57 18.15
N THR A 149 9.71 19.79 18.44
CA THR A 149 11.02 20.08 19.04
C THR A 149 10.95 20.24 20.56
N THR A 150 9.76 20.15 21.12
CA THR A 150 9.49 20.25 22.57
C THR A 150 8.49 19.16 22.97
N THR A 151 8.61 18.71 24.21
CA THR A 151 7.64 17.74 24.75
C THR A 151 6.25 18.37 24.86
N ILE A 152 5.27 17.66 24.34
CA ILE A 152 3.85 18.02 24.41
C ILE A 152 3.16 17.07 25.39
N GLN A 153 2.51 17.61 26.39
CA GLN A 153 1.84 16.85 27.42
C GLN A 153 0.31 17.01 27.33
N ALA A 154 -0.36 15.92 27.53
CA ALA A 154 -1.81 15.93 27.72
C ALA A 154 -2.13 16.21 29.21
N ASN A 155 -3.12 17.04 29.45
CA ASN A 155 -3.68 17.29 30.78
C ASN A 155 -5.05 16.62 30.86
N ASN A 156 -5.19 15.63 31.72
CA ASN A 156 -6.42 14.80 31.82
C ASN A 156 -6.88 14.24 30.46
N GLY A 157 -5.93 13.78 29.64
CA GLY A 157 -6.23 13.22 28.33
C GLY A 157 -6.54 14.26 27.24
N GLN A 158 -6.48 15.56 27.57
CA GLN A 158 -6.73 16.63 26.61
C GLN A 158 -5.43 17.38 26.27
N ILE A 159 -5.33 17.80 25.04
CA ILE A 159 -4.21 18.57 24.50
C ILE A 159 -4.73 19.98 24.23
N ASN A 160 -4.01 20.97 24.72
CA ASN A 160 -4.39 22.37 24.51
C ASN A 160 -4.40 22.74 23.01
N ASN A 161 -5.10 23.80 22.67
CA ASN A 161 -5.30 24.22 21.30
C ASN A 161 -3.98 24.55 20.57
N ALA A 162 -3.00 25.17 21.27
CA ALA A 162 -1.74 25.56 20.67
C ALA A 162 -0.90 24.33 20.27
N ASP A 163 -0.74 23.38 21.17
CA ASP A 163 -0.01 22.13 20.95
C ASP A 163 -0.70 21.25 19.90
N TYR A 164 -2.05 21.18 19.95
CA TYR A 164 -2.82 20.49 18.94
C TYR A 164 -2.57 21.09 17.55
N THR A 165 -2.68 22.41 17.42
CA THR A 165 -2.47 23.11 16.16
C THR A 165 -1.04 22.89 15.65
N GLN A 166 -0.05 22.90 16.54
CA GLN A 166 1.35 22.64 16.18
C GLN A 166 1.51 21.25 15.57
N ILE A 167 0.99 20.21 16.23
CA ILE A 167 1.08 18.81 15.70
C ILE A 167 0.34 18.69 14.38
N GLN A 168 -0.86 19.26 14.26
CA GLN A 168 -1.62 19.23 13.01
C GLN A 168 -0.87 19.91 11.85
N GLN A 169 -0.18 21.01 12.14
CA GLN A 169 0.64 21.69 11.13
C GLN A 169 1.85 20.84 10.71
N LEU A 170 2.54 20.21 11.67
CA LEU A 170 3.65 19.31 11.38
C LEU A 170 3.21 18.09 10.55
N MET A 171 2.06 17.49 10.86
CA MET A 171 1.45 16.42 10.08
C MET A 171 1.15 16.87 8.65
N LYS A 172 0.52 18.03 8.49
CA LYS A 172 0.23 18.60 7.18
C LYS A 172 1.49 18.91 6.38
N ASP A 173 2.51 19.47 7.02
CA ASP A 173 3.79 19.78 6.38
C ASP A 173 4.55 18.49 5.99
N SER A 174 4.45 17.43 6.77
CA SER A 174 5.01 16.13 6.42
C SER A 174 4.29 15.52 5.20
N GLN A 175 2.97 15.53 5.19
CA GLN A 175 2.15 15.02 4.10
C GLN A 175 2.36 15.77 2.79
N ALA A 176 2.83 17.03 2.83
CA ALA A 176 3.19 17.76 1.63
C ALA A 176 4.42 17.19 0.91
N THR A 177 5.30 16.49 1.62
CA THR A 177 6.57 15.95 1.10
C THR A 177 6.64 14.45 1.07
N VAL A 178 6.07 13.80 2.07
CA VAL A 178 6.05 12.34 2.22
C VAL A 178 4.62 11.91 2.46
N ASP A 179 4.17 10.92 1.71
CA ASP A 179 2.85 10.30 1.88
C ASP A 179 3.01 8.93 2.51
N VAL A 180 2.30 8.70 3.59
CA VAL A 180 2.31 7.41 4.27
C VAL A 180 0.88 6.92 4.41
N SER A 181 0.62 5.74 3.89
CA SER A 181 -0.71 5.15 3.89
C SER A 181 -0.66 3.63 3.82
N MET A 182 -1.75 2.99 4.13
CA MET A 182 -1.93 1.56 3.86
C MET A 182 -2.22 1.36 2.38
N ASP A 183 -1.48 0.47 1.73
CA ASP A 183 -1.76 0.11 0.34
C ASP A 183 -2.96 -0.86 0.23
N TYR A 184 -3.35 -1.20 -1.00
CA TYR A 184 -4.48 -2.10 -1.27
C TYR A 184 -4.28 -3.54 -0.77
N LYS A 185 -3.05 -3.90 -0.37
CA LYS A 185 -2.71 -5.17 0.27
C LYS A 185 -2.58 -5.06 1.79
N GLY A 186 -2.91 -3.93 2.38
CA GLY A 186 -2.77 -3.69 3.81
C GLY A 186 -1.32 -3.58 4.27
N ARG A 187 -0.41 -3.10 3.42
CA ARG A 187 0.99 -2.85 3.76
C ARG A 187 1.22 -1.37 3.99
N ILE A 188 2.10 -1.02 4.90
CA ILE A 188 2.53 0.37 5.07
C ILE A 188 3.35 0.78 3.84
N SER A 189 2.96 1.87 3.21
CA SER A 189 3.60 2.44 2.03
C SER A 189 4.02 3.87 2.33
N VAL A 190 5.28 4.21 2.07
CA VAL A 190 5.88 5.52 2.30
C VAL A 190 6.41 6.05 0.98
N THR A 191 5.79 7.10 0.47
CA THR A 191 6.13 7.68 -0.84
C THR A 191 6.73 9.08 -0.69
N ASP A 192 7.93 9.28 -1.22
CA ASP A 192 8.52 10.60 -1.36
C ASP A 192 7.89 11.31 -2.56
N LYS A 193 7.09 12.34 -2.31
CA LYS A 193 6.36 13.08 -3.35
C LYS A 193 7.23 14.00 -4.20
N LEU A 194 8.42 14.34 -3.73
CA LEU A 194 9.28 15.35 -4.35
C LEU A 194 10.45 14.78 -5.16
N SER A 195 10.63 13.47 -5.17
CA SER A 195 11.76 12.82 -5.82
C SER A 195 11.30 11.60 -6.61
N SER A 196 12.02 11.27 -7.68
CA SER A 196 11.83 10.02 -8.44
C SER A 196 12.44 8.80 -7.75
N GLY A 197 13.26 9.00 -6.73
CA GLY A 197 13.85 8.00 -5.85
C GLY A 197 13.92 8.54 -4.44
N THR A 198 13.99 7.69 -3.43
CA THR A 198 14.01 8.12 -2.04
C THR A 198 15.22 7.58 -1.29
N ASN A 199 15.71 8.34 -0.30
CA ASN A 199 16.70 7.90 0.68
C ASN A 199 16.05 7.47 2.01
N ILE A 200 14.73 7.50 2.08
CA ILE A 200 14.01 7.07 3.27
C ILE A 200 14.25 5.57 3.48
N GLU A 201 14.58 5.21 4.71
CA GLU A 201 14.69 3.83 5.15
C GLU A 201 13.96 3.70 6.50
N ILE A 202 13.20 2.63 6.67
CA ILE A 202 12.33 2.44 7.82
C ILE A 202 12.50 1.03 8.36
N SER A 203 12.51 0.93 9.68
CA SER A 203 12.35 -0.32 10.40
C SER A 203 11.30 -0.09 11.47
N LEU A 204 10.25 -0.91 11.47
CA LEU A 204 9.19 -0.85 12.46
C LEU A 204 8.95 -2.25 13.02
N SER A 205 8.98 -2.38 14.34
CA SER A 205 8.79 -3.65 15.04
C SER A 205 7.98 -3.45 16.31
N ASP A 206 7.33 -4.48 16.78
CA ASP A 206 6.75 -4.48 18.11
C ASP A 206 7.76 -5.00 19.17
N SER A 207 7.45 -4.80 20.44
CA SER A 207 8.31 -5.26 21.56
C SER A 207 8.37 -6.78 21.71
N GLN A 208 7.54 -7.52 20.98
CA GLN A 208 7.49 -8.98 21.00
C GLN A 208 8.37 -9.61 19.92
N SER A 209 8.68 -8.87 18.86
CA SER A 209 9.34 -9.38 17.65
C SER A 209 10.87 -9.35 17.69
N GLY A 210 11.49 -8.89 18.78
CA GLY A 210 12.94 -8.86 18.92
C GLY A 210 13.60 -7.54 18.50
N GLN A 211 14.95 -7.55 18.48
CA GLN A 211 15.73 -6.36 18.11
C GLN A 211 16.14 -6.41 16.65
N PHE A 212 16.04 -5.26 16.02
CA PHE A 212 16.25 -5.11 14.61
C PHE A 212 17.32 -4.06 14.29
N PRO A 213 18.10 -4.25 13.20
CA PRO A 213 19.14 -3.29 12.86
C PRO A 213 18.54 -1.91 12.55
N ALA A 214 19.27 -0.89 12.96
CA ALA A 214 18.91 0.48 12.63
C ALA A 214 19.32 0.83 11.21
N PRO A 215 18.54 1.62 10.46
CA PRO A 215 19.00 2.26 9.23
C PRO A 215 20.16 3.23 9.51
N PRO A 216 21.02 3.57 8.51
CA PRO A 216 20.94 3.08 7.13
C PRO A 216 21.41 1.63 7.01
N PHE A 217 20.68 0.85 6.20
CA PHE A 217 21.03 -0.55 5.95
C PHE A 217 22.19 -0.62 4.96
N THR A 218 23.34 -1.11 5.40
CA THR A 218 24.51 -1.23 4.54
C THR A 218 24.51 -2.60 3.83
N THR A 219 25.05 -2.64 2.62
CA THR A 219 25.17 -3.88 1.81
C THR A 219 26.05 -4.95 2.45
N THR A 220 26.84 -4.59 3.45
CA THR A 220 27.67 -5.50 4.26
C THR A 220 27.01 -5.97 5.53
N SER A 221 25.83 -5.44 5.85
CA SER A 221 25.05 -5.95 6.98
C SER A 221 24.48 -7.32 6.60
N THR A 222 24.77 -8.32 7.37
CA THR A 222 24.22 -9.67 7.24
C THR A 222 22.69 -9.69 7.37
N VAL A 223 22.10 -8.58 7.74
CA VAL A 223 20.65 -8.34 7.79
C VAL A 223 20.34 -7.14 6.91
N GLN A 224 20.40 -7.32 5.59
CA GLN A 224 19.95 -6.30 4.62
C GLN A 224 18.45 -6.03 4.68
N ASN A 225 17.73 -6.85 5.42
CA ASN A 225 16.30 -6.78 5.57
C ASN A 225 16.03 -6.38 7.02
N GLY A 226 15.91 -5.10 7.25
CA GLY A 226 15.41 -4.60 8.50
C GLY A 226 13.98 -5.09 8.68
N PRO A 227 13.59 -5.46 9.89
CA PRO A 227 12.25 -5.97 10.13
C PRO A 227 11.23 -4.87 9.99
N ASN A 228 10.17 -5.22 9.36
CA ASN A 228 8.97 -4.45 9.29
C ASN A 228 8.09 -4.70 10.51
N PHE A 229 7.12 -3.84 10.71
CA PHE A 229 6.08 -4.02 11.68
C PHE A 229 5.32 -5.32 11.44
N SER A 230 5.36 -6.18 12.41
CA SER A 230 4.66 -7.44 12.44
C SER A 230 4.08 -7.60 13.83
N PHE A 231 2.79 -7.38 13.98
CA PHE A 231 2.13 -7.88 15.16
C PHE A 231 2.24 -9.40 15.17
N SER A 232 2.55 -9.99 16.33
CA SER A 232 2.58 -11.45 16.50
C SER A 232 1.28 -12.13 16.03
N ALA A 233 0.17 -11.43 16.10
CA ALA A 233 -1.10 -11.81 15.55
C ALA A 233 -1.10 -11.97 14.04
N ASN A 234 -0.44 -11.09 13.37
CA ASN A 234 -0.45 -11.07 11.93
C ASN A 234 0.31 -12.24 11.33
N ASN A 235 1.31 -12.73 12.01
CA ASN A 235 2.07 -13.90 11.58
C ASN A 235 1.23 -15.18 11.58
N SER A 236 0.36 -15.34 12.55
CA SER A 236 -0.58 -16.46 12.57
C SER A 236 -1.69 -16.33 11.53
N LEU A 237 -2.13 -15.14 11.22
CA LEU A 237 -3.16 -14.89 10.21
C LEU A 237 -2.65 -15.09 8.78
N THR A 238 -1.36 -14.95 8.54
CA THR A 238 -0.76 -15.13 7.21
C THR A 238 -0.72 -16.59 6.77
N ILE A 239 -0.75 -17.50 7.73
CA ILE A 239 -0.72 -18.94 7.54
C ILE A 239 -2.10 -19.56 7.81
N ASP A 240 -3.07 -18.70 8.14
CA ASP A 240 -4.41 -19.15 8.47
C ASP A 240 -5.02 -19.91 7.30
N GLU A 241 -5.49 -21.10 7.58
CA GLU A 241 -6.23 -21.88 6.60
C GLU A 241 -7.47 -21.08 6.18
N PRO A 242 -7.89 -21.15 4.91
CA PRO A 242 -9.09 -20.44 4.48
C PRO A 242 -10.26 -20.80 5.39
N ASN A 243 -11.04 -19.81 5.79
CA ASN A 243 -12.26 -20.03 6.58
C ASN A 243 -13.23 -21.02 5.93
N VAL A 244 -13.07 -21.22 4.64
CA VAL A 244 -13.83 -22.17 3.84
C VAL A 244 -12.86 -22.95 2.95
N ASP A 245 -12.59 -24.19 3.32
CA ASP A 245 -11.93 -25.20 2.49
C ASP A 245 -12.95 -26.24 2.08
N ILE A 246 -13.53 -26.04 0.90
CA ILE A 246 -14.64 -26.88 0.40
C ILE A 246 -14.27 -28.36 0.40
N ILE A 247 -13.04 -28.70 0.02
CA ILE A 247 -12.61 -30.10 -0.11
C ILE A 247 -12.40 -30.72 1.27
N LYS A 248 -11.68 -30.05 2.16
CA LYS A 248 -11.48 -30.54 3.53
C LYS A 248 -12.78 -30.58 4.33
N ASP A 249 -13.66 -29.62 4.13
CA ASP A 249 -14.96 -29.61 4.80
C ASP A 249 -15.83 -30.78 4.32
N LEU A 250 -15.86 -31.08 3.02
CA LEU A 250 -16.56 -32.24 2.48
C LEU A 250 -15.96 -33.57 2.95
N ASP A 251 -14.61 -33.69 2.97
CA ASP A 251 -13.93 -34.88 3.49
C ASP A 251 -14.25 -35.08 4.97
N SER A 252 -14.26 -34.02 5.77
CA SER A 252 -14.63 -34.08 7.19
C SER A 252 -16.08 -34.54 7.41
N MET A 253 -16.99 -34.11 6.52
CA MET A 253 -18.38 -34.55 6.55
C MET A 253 -18.54 -36.01 6.17
N ILE A 254 -17.83 -36.46 5.12
CA ILE A 254 -17.81 -37.86 4.70
C ILE A 254 -17.24 -38.74 5.83
N ASP A 255 -16.17 -38.35 6.44
CA ASP A 255 -15.55 -39.02 7.59
C ASP A 255 -16.52 -39.13 8.76
N ALA A 256 -17.23 -38.04 9.09
CA ALA A 256 -18.22 -38.04 10.16
C ALA A 256 -19.35 -39.04 9.91
N VAL A 257 -19.81 -39.15 8.67
CA VAL A 257 -20.86 -40.13 8.26
C VAL A 257 -20.30 -41.53 8.35
N LEU A 258 -19.11 -41.79 7.81
CA LEU A 258 -18.50 -43.13 7.78
C LEU A 258 -18.19 -43.65 9.19
N LYS A 259 -17.78 -42.78 10.09
CA LYS A 259 -17.46 -43.11 11.48
C LYS A 259 -18.67 -43.05 12.42
N GLY A 260 -19.84 -42.64 11.92
CA GLY A 260 -21.06 -42.51 12.73
C GLY A 260 -21.00 -41.42 13.78
N ASN A 261 -20.17 -40.42 13.59
CA ASN A 261 -19.96 -39.29 14.54
C ASN A 261 -21.15 -38.33 14.44
N MET A 262 -22.09 -38.45 15.38
CA MET A 262 -23.27 -37.57 15.42
C MET A 262 -22.92 -36.15 15.86
N ARG A 263 -21.92 -35.98 16.75
CA ARG A 263 -21.48 -34.71 17.30
C ARG A 263 -20.04 -34.41 16.91
N ALA A 264 -19.66 -33.13 17.00
CA ALA A 264 -18.27 -32.74 16.92
C ALA A 264 -17.43 -33.55 17.91
N ASP A 265 -16.36 -34.16 17.39
CA ASP A 265 -15.46 -34.94 18.21
C ASP A 265 -14.63 -33.99 19.07
N SER A 266 -14.85 -34.01 20.37
CA SER A 266 -14.13 -33.18 21.34
C SER A 266 -12.70 -33.67 21.60
N GLU A 267 -12.36 -34.88 21.13
CA GLU A 267 -11.01 -35.45 21.24
C GLU A 267 -10.17 -35.17 19.99
N SER A 268 -10.80 -34.72 18.90
CA SER A 268 -10.08 -34.34 17.70
C SER A 268 -9.50 -32.93 17.85
N GLU A 269 -8.20 -32.81 17.66
CA GLU A 269 -7.53 -31.50 17.60
C GLU A 269 -7.94 -30.70 16.35
N ASN A 270 -8.81 -31.24 15.53
CA ASN A 270 -9.29 -30.55 14.32
C ASN A 270 -10.59 -29.78 14.61
N PRO A 271 -10.53 -28.44 14.74
CA PRO A 271 -11.68 -27.59 15.03
C PRO A 271 -12.75 -27.63 13.91
N ARG A 272 -12.45 -28.26 12.78
CA ARG A 272 -13.36 -28.42 11.64
C ARG A 272 -14.19 -29.68 11.69
N ASN A 273 -13.93 -30.59 12.63
CA ASN A 273 -14.74 -31.77 12.79
C ASN A 273 -16.08 -31.43 13.45
N THR A 274 -17.06 -31.10 12.60
CA THR A 274 -18.39 -30.66 13.05
C THR A 274 -19.36 -31.82 13.32
N GLY A 275 -18.98 -33.06 13.04
CA GLY A 275 -19.87 -34.22 13.08
C GLY A 275 -21.04 -34.08 12.08
N MET A 276 -21.96 -35.04 12.11
CA MET A 276 -23.14 -35.01 11.22
C MET A 276 -24.11 -33.85 11.55
N GLN A 277 -24.20 -33.45 12.81
CA GLN A 277 -25.11 -32.36 13.21
C GLN A 277 -24.69 -30.99 12.65
N GLY A 278 -23.39 -30.74 12.54
CA GLY A 278 -22.87 -29.51 11.95
C GLY A 278 -22.69 -29.57 10.43
N ALA A 279 -22.78 -30.75 9.83
CA ALA A 279 -22.52 -30.95 8.41
C ALA A 279 -23.53 -30.19 7.52
N LEU A 280 -24.81 -30.18 7.90
CA LEU A 280 -25.84 -29.46 7.15
C LEU A 280 -25.62 -27.94 7.17
N GLU A 281 -25.36 -27.38 8.33
CA GLU A 281 -25.04 -25.94 8.48
C GLU A 281 -23.79 -25.57 7.68
N ARG A 282 -22.79 -26.45 7.70
CA ARG A 282 -21.57 -26.26 6.95
C ARG A 282 -21.79 -26.33 5.43
N LEU A 283 -22.65 -27.21 4.97
CA LEU A 283 -23.07 -27.30 3.57
C LEU A 283 -23.79 -26.01 3.11
N ASP A 284 -24.66 -25.46 3.92
CA ASP A 284 -25.34 -24.20 3.64
C ASP A 284 -24.31 -23.05 3.53
N HIS A 285 -23.34 -22.98 4.45
CA HIS A 285 -22.24 -22.01 4.36
C HIS A 285 -21.39 -22.19 3.11
N LEU A 286 -21.10 -23.43 2.70
CA LEU A 286 -20.37 -23.71 1.46
C LEU A 286 -21.16 -23.27 0.23
N ALA A 287 -22.47 -23.55 0.19
CA ALA A 287 -23.36 -23.14 -0.90
C ALA A 287 -23.44 -21.62 -1.02
N ASP A 288 -23.57 -20.93 0.12
CA ASP A 288 -23.54 -19.46 0.19
C ASP A 288 -22.20 -18.89 -0.29
N HIS A 289 -21.10 -19.50 0.12
CA HIS A 289 -19.77 -19.09 -0.33
C HIS A 289 -19.60 -19.22 -1.85
N VAL A 290 -19.98 -20.36 -2.42
CA VAL A 290 -19.96 -20.59 -3.87
C VAL A 290 -20.85 -19.59 -4.61
N SER A 291 -22.06 -19.33 -4.07
CA SER A 291 -22.99 -18.35 -4.65
C SER A 291 -22.40 -16.93 -4.66
N LYS A 292 -21.75 -16.51 -3.57
CA LYS A 292 -21.05 -15.22 -3.49
C LYS A 292 -19.90 -15.12 -4.48
N LEU A 293 -19.10 -16.19 -4.60
CA LEU A 293 -18.01 -16.25 -5.58
C LEU A 293 -18.53 -16.13 -7.00
N ASN A 294 -19.61 -16.87 -7.33
CA ASN A 294 -20.23 -16.82 -8.65
C ASN A 294 -20.77 -15.41 -8.97
N THR A 295 -21.41 -14.76 -8.00
CA THR A 295 -21.88 -13.37 -8.15
C THR A 295 -20.72 -12.42 -8.39
N THR A 296 -19.63 -12.57 -7.66
CA THR A 296 -18.41 -11.75 -7.83
C THR A 296 -17.77 -11.96 -9.20
N MET A 297 -17.68 -13.22 -9.63
CA MET A 297 -17.18 -13.55 -10.98
C MET A 297 -18.07 -12.95 -12.07
N GLY A 298 -19.39 -13.01 -11.89
CA GLY A 298 -20.35 -12.39 -12.80
C GLY A 298 -20.17 -10.87 -12.90
N ALA A 299 -19.93 -10.21 -11.77
CA ALA A 299 -19.63 -8.77 -11.75
C ALA A 299 -18.32 -8.45 -12.47
N TYR A 300 -17.26 -9.22 -12.26
CA TYR A 300 -16.01 -9.07 -12.98
C TYR A 300 -16.14 -9.32 -14.47
N HIS A 301 -16.89 -10.36 -14.86
CA HIS A 301 -17.18 -10.64 -16.26
C HIS A 301 -17.86 -9.45 -16.94
N ASN A 302 -18.91 -8.91 -16.33
CA ASN A 302 -19.62 -7.73 -16.86
C ASN A 302 -18.70 -6.50 -16.96
N THR A 303 -17.81 -6.31 -15.98
CA THR A 303 -16.83 -5.22 -16.00
C THR A 303 -15.84 -5.38 -17.15
N ILE A 304 -15.32 -6.59 -17.37
CA ILE A 304 -14.39 -6.89 -18.46
C ILE A 304 -15.08 -6.69 -19.81
N GLU A 305 -16.32 -7.15 -19.95
CA GLU A 305 -17.10 -6.98 -21.17
C GLU A 305 -17.39 -5.50 -21.48
N GLY A 306 -17.71 -4.72 -20.43
CA GLY A 306 -17.86 -3.27 -20.53
C GLY A 306 -16.57 -2.57 -20.96
N VAL A 307 -15.44 -2.94 -20.37
CA VAL A 307 -14.12 -2.40 -20.74
C VAL A 307 -13.77 -2.78 -22.18
N ASN A 308 -14.02 -4.02 -22.59
CA ASN A 308 -13.75 -4.49 -23.95
C ASN A 308 -14.57 -3.70 -24.99
N THR A 309 -15.87 -3.51 -24.70
CA THR A 309 -16.75 -2.69 -25.55
C THR A 309 -16.26 -1.26 -25.66
N ARG A 310 -15.88 -0.65 -24.53
CA ARG A 310 -15.35 0.71 -24.50
C ARG A 310 -14.02 0.82 -25.27
N THR A 311 -13.14 -0.17 -25.12
CA THR A 311 -11.85 -0.18 -25.83
C THR A 311 -12.05 -0.32 -27.33
N SER A 312 -13.00 -1.17 -27.76
CA SER A 312 -13.35 -1.29 -29.16
C SER A 312 -13.88 0.01 -29.74
N PHE A 313 -14.77 0.70 -29.01
CA PHE A 313 -15.28 2.00 -29.41
C PHE A 313 -14.17 3.07 -29.49
N LEU A 314 -13.26 3.10 -28.51
CA LEU A 314 -12.11 4.02 -28.54
C LEU A 314 -11.18 3.70 -29.71
N SER A 315 -10.97 2.44 -30.04
CA SER A 315 -10.15 2.02 -31.19
C SER A 315 -10.73 2.55 -32.50
N VAL A 316 -12.05 2.44 -32.69
CA VAL A 316 -12.72 2.98 -33.88
C VAL A 316 -12.60 4.52 -33.93
N ASN A 317 -12.79 5.19 -32.79
CA ASN A 317 -12.65 6.65 -32.75
C ASN A 317 -11.22 7.11 -33.07
N VAL A 318 -10.21 6.43 -32.49
CA VAL A 318 -8.79 6.73 -32.79
C VAL A 318 -8.49 6.49 -34.26
N GLN A 319 -9.04 5.43 -34.85
CA GLN A 319 -8.87 5.12 -36.27
C GLN A 319 -9.53 6.18 -37.16
N SER A 320 -10.72 6.67 -36.79
CA SER A 320 -11.39 7.77 -37.47
C SER A 320 -10.60 9.08 -37.37
N ILE A 321 -10.11 9.43 -36.18
CA ILE A 321 -9.25 10.61 -36.00
C ILE A 321 -7.98 10.49 -36.82
N LYS A 322 -7.34 9.30 -36.80
CA LYS A 322 -6.15 9.02 -37.60
C LYS A 322 -6.43 9.23 -39.10
N SER A 323 -7.55 8.70 -39.59
CA SER A 323 -7.98 8.89 -40.99
C SER A 323 -8.16 10.37 -41.30
N ASN A 324 -8.91 11.12 -40.46
CA ASN A 324 -9.14 12.56 -40.67
C ASN A 324 -7.86 13.42 -40.62
N VAL A 325 -6.80 12.95 -39.92
CA VAL A 325 -5.53 13.70 -39.78
C VAL A 325 -4.51 13.31 -40.85
N ILE A 326 -4.51 12.04 -41.24
CA ILE A 326 -3.45 11.50 -42.13
C ILE A 326 -3.93 11.37 -43.58
N ASP A 327 -5.21 11.08 -43.80
CA ASP A 327 -5.73 10.92 -45.13
C ASP A 327 -5.83 12.31 -45.79
N VAL A 328 -4.88 12.60 -46.61
CA VAL A 328 -4.93 13.79 -47.49
C VAL A 328 -6.09 13.61 -48.45
N ASP A 329 -6.95 14.64 -48.57
CA ASP A 329 -7.93 14.67 -49.64
C ASP A 329 -7.19 14.58 -50.98
N TYR A 330 -7.26 13.42 -51.59
CA TYR A 330 -6.51 13.12 -52.81
C TYR A 330 -6.94 14.08 -53.94
N GLY A 331 -8.19 14.52 -53.93
CA GLY A 331 -8.71 15.51 -54.83
C GLY A 331 -8.05 16.87 -54.68
N GLU A 332 -7.92 17.34 -53.43
CA GLU A 332 -7.26 18.63 -53.15
C GLU A 332 -5.74 18.54 -53.44
N ALA A 333 -5.09 17.47 -53.06
CA ALA A 333 -3.67 17.26 -53.39
C ALA A 333 -3.41 17.25 -54.87
N MET A 334 -4.26 16.59 -55.68
CA MET A 334 -4.18 16.61 -57.17
C MET A 334 -4.44 17.98 -57.76
N MET A 335 -5.44 18.70 -57.24
CA MET A 335 -5.70 20.10 -57.70
C MET A 335 -4.51 21.01 -57.41
N ASN A 336 -3.92 20.91 -56.23
CA ASN A 336 -2.74 21.67 -55.84
C ASN A 336 -1.52 21.32 -56.74
N LEU A 337 -1.34 20.03 -57.02
CA LEU A 337 -0.28 19.56 -57.92
C LEU A 337 -0.47 20.11 -59.33
N MET A 338 -1.69 20.04 -59.89
CA MET A 338 -2.00 20.60 -61.21
C MET A 338 -1.78 22.11 -61.25
N GLN A 339 -2.15 22.82 -60.19
CA GLN A 339 -1.98 24.28 -60.10
C GLN A 339 -0.48 24.65 -60.09
N VAL A 340 0.35 23.91 -59.34
CA VAL A 340 1.80 24.09 -59.31
C VAL A 340 2.40 23.78 -60.68
N GLN A 341 1.97 22.71 -61.36
CA GLN A 341 2.44 22.36 -62.71
C GLN A 341 2.08 23.45 -63.74
N LEU A 342 0.87 23.98 -63.70
CA LEU A 342 0.45 25.09 -64.54
C LEU A 342 1.27 26.36 -64.28
N ALA A 343 1.51 26.71 -63.06
CA ALA A 343 2.34 27.84 -62.66
C ALA A 343 3.82 27.66 -63.16
N TYR A 344 4.35 26.43 -63.04
CA TYR A 344 5.67 26.13 -63.56
C TYR A 344 5.75 26.24 -65.07
N GLN A 345 4.80 25.69 -65.83
CA GLN A 345 4.71 25.82 -67.27
C GLN A 345 4.56 27.28 -67.74
N ALA A 346 3.74 28.06 -67.03
CA ALA A 346 3.59 29.47 -67.31
C ALA A 346 4.89 30.26 -67.10
N SER A 347 5.60 29.97 -66.03
CA SER A 347 6.87 30.62 -65.73
C SER A 347 7.98 30.24 -66.74
N LEU A 348 8.04 28.97 -67.18
CA LEU A 348 8.92 28.58 -68.30
C LEU A 348 8.59 29.30 -69.59
N LYS A 349 7.30 29.41 -69.95
CA LYS A 349 6.87 30.09 -71.13
C LYS A 349 7.17 31.59 -71.07
N ALA A 350 6.96 32.21 -69.93
CA ALA A 350 7.31 33.62 -69.70
C ALA A 350 8.85 33.82 -69.83
N SER A 351 9.65 32.93 -69.24
CA SER A 351 11.12 32.96 -69.30
C SER A 351 11.63 32.83 -70.74
N THR A 352 11.06 31.88 -71.50
CA THR A 352 11.43 31.72 -72.93
C THR A 352 11.00 32.93 -73.76
N THR A 353 9.85 33.54 -73.50
CA THR A 353 9.40 34.76 -74.18
C THR A 353 10.32 35.93 -73.86
N ILE A 354 10.73 36.10 -72.60
CA ILE A 354 11.69 37.12 -72.20
C ILE A 354 13.04 36.92 -72.85
N ALA A 355 13.50 35.68 -72.92
CA ALA A 355 14.80 35.34 -73.59
C ALA A 355 14.74 35.64 -75.10
N GLN A 356 13.63 35.34 -75.75
CA GLN A 356 13.41 35.68 -77.19
C GLN A 356 13.37 37.18 -77.43
N LEU A 357 12.64 37.95 -76.59
CA LEU A 357 12.59 39.39 -76.65
C LEU A 357 13.97 40.04 -76.38
N SER A 358 14.74 39.50 -75.46
CA SER A 358 16.10 39.97 -75.17
C SER A 358 17.06 39.72 -76.34
N LEU A 359 16.95 38.56 -77.01
CA LEU A 359 17.72 38.26 -78.21
C LEU A 359 17.34 39.19 -79.42
N LEU A 360 16.06 39.49 -79.59
CA LEU A 360 15.60 40.32 -80.63
C LEU A 360 16.01 41.81 -80.45
N ASN A 361 16.21 42.24 -79.20
CA ASN A 361 16.68 43.60 -78.90
C ASN A 361 18.20 43.78 -78.99
N TYR A 362 18.93 42.68 -79.15
CA TYR A 362 20.38 42.70 -79.27
C TYR A 362 20.91 42.49 -80.72
N MET A 363 20.02 42.16 -81.64
CA MET A 363 20.27 42.16 -83.06
C MET A 363 19.80 43.50 -83.70
#